data_1ea07778ec6265135bc552ad437ebede
#
_entry.id   1ea07778ec6265135bc552ad437ebede
#
_cell.length_a   1.000
_cell.length_b   1.000
_cell.length_c   1.000
_cell.angle_alpha   90.00
_cell.angle_beta   90.00
_cell.angle_gamma   90.00
#
_symmetry.space_group_name_H-M   'P 1'
#
loop_
_entity.id
_entity.type
_entity.pdbx_description
1 polymer ?
#
loop_
_entity_poly.entity_id
_entity_poly.type
_entity_poly.pdbx_seq_one_letter_code
_entity_poly.pdbx_strand_id
1 'polypeptide(L)'
;AGVPDVQAVWADEIGTARMFVAVSIKQRYPGHARQAGHVACQCHVGAYAGKYVVVVDEDIDVSNLEEVMWALVTRSDPATSIDIVKNAWSTPLDPRLTPDQRERGDFTNSRAIIDACRPFHWRDQFPIVNMPSKEMSDETREKFSWILDEPEK
;
A
#
# COMPACT_ATOMS: atom_id res chain seq x y z
N ALA A 1 -14.01 1.27 10.70
CA ALA A 1 -13.17 1.19 11.90
C ALA A 1 -12.79 2.57 12.48
N GLY A 2 -13.50 3.64 12.14
CA GLY A 2 -13.35 4.96 12.76
C GLY A 2 -12.17 5.82 12.26
N VAL A 3 -11.50 5.43 11.20
CA VAL A 3 -10.51 6.28 10.51
C VAL A 3 -11.25 7.14 9.51
N PRO A 4 -11.18 8.49 9.62
CA PRO A 4 -11.85 9.38 8.67
C PRO A 4 -11.14 9.36 7.31
N ASP A 5 -11.84 9.81 6.28
CA ASP A 5 -11.29 10.09 4.95
C ASP A 5 -10.43 8.97 4.32
N VAL A 6 -10.76 7.74 4.60
CA VAL A 6 -10.29 6.61 3.79
C VAL A 6 -11.00 6.67 2.44
N GLN A 7 -10.23 6.75 1.37
CA GLN A 7 -10.76 6.87 0.00
C GLN A 7 -10.97 5.50 -0.63
N ALA A 8 -9.97 4.62 -0.49
CA ALA A 8 -10.00 3.28 -1.04
C ALA A 8 -9.12 2.31 -0.23
N VAL A 9 -9.44 1.03 -0.34
CA VAL A 9 -8.63 -0.07 0.20
C VAL A 9 -8.58 -1.17 -0.84
N TRP A 10 -7.39 -1.67 -1.13
CA TRP A 10 -7.18 -2.73 -2.09
C TRP A 10 -6.29 -3.83 -1.50
N ALA A 11 -6.72 -5.07 -1.64
CA ALA A 11 -5.91 -6.25 -1.29
C ALA A 11 -5.39 -6.86 -2.61
N ASP A 12 -4.15 -6.61 -2.90
CA ASP A 12 -3.54 -6.92 -4.20
C ASP A 12 -3.31 -8.42 -4.40
N GLU A 13 -3.51 -8.89 -5.63
CA GLU A 13 -3.36 -10.28 -6.01
C GLU A 13 -1.93 -10.79 -5.85
N ILE A 14 -0.91 -9.92 -6.01
CA ILE A 14 0.49 -10.25 -5.78
C ILE A 14 0.75 -10.71 -4.35
N GLY A 15 -0.02 -10.18 -3.41
CA GLY A 15 -0.05 -10.59 -2.00
C GLY A 15 -1.07 -11.70 -1.73
N THR A 16 -1.46 -12.50 -2.72
CA THR A 16 -2.52 -13.52 -2.63
C THR A 16 -3.88 -12.95 -2.19
N ALA A 17 -4.17 -11.69 -2.58
CA ALA A 17 -5.32 -10.91 -2.16
C ALA A 17 -5.50 -10.79 -0.62
N ARG A 18 -4.41 -10.90 0.14
CA ARG A 18 -4.42 -10.89 1.62
C ARG A 18 -3.19 -10.26 2.26
N MET A 19 -1.99 -10.62 1.81
CA MET A 19 -0.75 -10.29 2.52
C MET A 19 -0.22 -8.92 2.18
N PHE A 20 -0.69 -8.32 1.09
CA PHE A 20 -0.37 -6.96 0.71
C PHE A 20 -1.67 -6.16 0.57
N VAL A 21 -1.79 -5.09 1.34
CA VAL A 21 -2.96 -4.21 1.36
C VAL A 21 -2.50 -2.77 1.17
N ALA A 22 -3.05 -2.09 0.19
CA ALA A 22 -2.88 -0.67 -0.02
C ALA A 22 -4.11 0.10 0.49
N VAL A 23 -3.89 1.21 1.17
CA VAL A 23 -4.93 2.08 1.73
C VAL A 23 -4.69 3.50 1.27
N SER A 24 -5.64 4.09 0.56
CA SER A 24 -5.61 5.50 0.17
C SER A 24 -6.40 6.34 1.17
N ILE A 25 -5.80 7.44 1.61
CA ILE A 25 -6.41 8.39 2.54
C ILE A 25 -6.24 9.83 2.07
N LYS A 26 -7.17 10.68 2.48
CA LYS A 26 -6.96 12.12 2.45
C LYS A 26 -6.44 12.57 3.82
N GLN A 27 -5.16 12.91 3.91
CA GLN A 27 -4.53 13.26 5.18
C GLN A 27 -5.20 14.47 5.85
N ARG A 28 -5.59 14.34 7.11
CA ARG A 28 -6.25 15.39 7.93
C ARG A 28 -5.36 15.93 9.05
N TYR A 29 -4.47 15.12 9.59
CA TYR A 29 -3.66 15.44 10.76
C TYR A 29 -2.35 14.65 10.77
N PRO A 30 -1.33 15.11 11.51
CA PRO A 30 -0.10 14.34 11.68
C PRO A 30 -0.37 12.95 12.27
N GLY A 31 0.23 11.92 11.69
CA GLY A 31 0.04 10.53 12.14
C GLY A 31 -1.22 9.84 11.60
N HIS A 32 -2.02 10.50 10.75
CA HIS A 32 -3.22 9.90 10.15
C HIS A 32 -2.90 8.64 9.33
N ALA A 33 -1.83 8.68 8.53
CA ALA A 33 -1.38 7.53 7.76
C ALA A 33 -1.05 6.32 8.67
N ARG A 34 -0.31 6.55 9.75
CA ARG A 34 -0.01 5.50 10.73
C ARG A 34 -1.25 4.92 11.37
N GLN A 35 -2.18 5.77 11.79
CA GLN A 35 -3.46 5.31 12.35
C GLN A 35 -4.21 4.44 11.34
N ALA A 36 -4.31 4.87 10.08
CA ALA A 36 -4.97 4.11 9.03
C ALA A 36 -4.31 2.74 8.81
N GLY A 37 -2.99 2.71 8.74
CA GLY A 37 -2.22 1.48 8.56
C GLY A 37 -2.37 0.52 9.74
N HIS A 38 -2.28 1.01 10.97
CA HIS A 38 -2.47 0.19 12.18
C HIS A 38 -3.89 -0.38 12.27
N VAL A 39 -4.91 0.42 11.97
CA VAL A 39 -6.30 -0.07 11.93
C VAL A 39 -6.48 -1.09 10.82
N ALA A 40 -5.94 -0.84 9.63
CA ALA A 40 -6.04 -1.77 8.51
C ALA A 40 -5.42 -3.14 8.82
N CYS A 41 -4.27 -3.17 9.49
CA CYS A 41 -3.58 -4.43 9.77
C CYS A 41 -4.11 -5.16 11.02
N GLN A 42 -4.80 -4.50 11.94
CA GLN A 42 -5.19 -5.06 13.24
C GLN A 42 -6.70 -5.16 13.45
N CYS A 43 -7.54 -4.58 12.58
CA CYS A 43 -8.98 -4.84 12.63
C CYS A 43 -9.27 -6.33 12.34
N HIS A 44 -10.46 -6.79 12.67
CA HIS A 44 -10.80 -8.21 12.56
C HIS A 44 -10.48 -8.84 11.19
N VAL A 45 -10.83 -8.15 10.11
CA VAL A 45 -10.50 -8.60 8.74
C VAL A 45 -9.00 -8.45 8.46
N GLY A 46 -8.40 -7.33 8.85
CA GLY A 46 -6.98 -7.04 8.67
C GLY A 46 -6.06 -8.01 9.40
N ALA A 47 -6.53 -8.60 10.48
CA ALA A 47 -5.77 -9.62 11.21
C ALA A 47 -5.52 -10.89 10.36
N TYR A 48 -6.41 -11.25 9.48
CA TYR A 48 -6.19 -12.34 8.51
C TYR A 48 -5.44 -11.91 7.24
N ALA A 49 -5.48 -10.64 6.97
CA ALA A 49 -4.92 -10.03 5.78
C ALA A 49 -3.74 -9.10 6.13
N GLY A 50 -3.31 -8.16 5.61
CA GLY A 50 -2.50 -7.04 6.11
C GLY A 50 -1.16 -7.41 6.75
N LYS A 51 -0.41 -8.35 6.16
CA LYS A 51 0.98 -8.61 6.56
C LYS A 51 1.88 -7.43 6.18
N TYR A 52 1.65 -6.86 5.02
CA TYR A 52 2.23 -5.62 4.55
C TYR A 52 1.08 -4.64 4.25
N VAL A 53 1.05 -3.53 4.93
CA VAL A 53 0.07 -2.46 4.69
C VAL A 53 0.81 -1.22 4.26
N VAL A 54 0.49 -0.71 3.08
CA VAL A 54 1.02 0.55 2.55
C VAL A 54 -0.09 1.58 2.55
N VAL A 55 0.15 2.72 3.17
CA VAL A 55 -0.79 3.83 3.19
C VAL A 55 -0.29 4.92 2.25
N VAL A 56 -1.13 5.36 1.34
CA VAL A 56 -0.83 6.36 0.31
C VAL A 56 -1.83 7.52 0.36
N ASP A 57 -1.48 8.65 -0.26
CA ASP A 57 -2.41 9.78 -0.43
C ASP A 57 -3.48 9.48 -1.48
N GLU A 58 -4.52 10.32 -1.52
CA GLU A 58 -5.66 10.24 -2.43
C GLU A 58 -5.34 10.36 -3.94
N ASP A 59 -4.13 10.78 -4.28
CA ASP A 59 -3.66 10.92 -5.66
C ASP A 59 -3.07 9.61 -6.23
N ILE A 60 -3.07 8.53 -5.47
CA ILE A 60 -2.55 7.21 -5.86
C ILE A 60 -3.72 6.24 -6.02
N ASP A 61 -3.78 5.58 -7.16
CA ASP A 61 -4.70 4.46 -7.36
C ASP A 61 -4.18 3.20 -6.66
N VAL A 62 -4.84 2.81 -5.58
CA VAL A 62 -4.44 1.63 -4.79
C VAL A 62 -4.60 0.31 -5.54
N SER A 63 -5.37 0.26 -6.62
CA SER A 63 -5.51 -0.91 -7.49
C SER A 63 -4.39 -1.01 -8.52
N ASN A 64 -3.60 0.05 -8.68
CA ASN A 64 -2.43 0.07 -9.54
C ASN A 64 -1.16 -0.12 -8.70
N LEU A 65 -0.64 -1.35 -8.71
CA LEU A 65 0.55 -1.69 -7.93
C LEU A 65 1.78 -0.84 -8.29
N GLU A 66 1.92 -0.43 -9.54
CA GLU A 66 3.04 0.40 -9.98
C GLU A 66 2.99 1.78 -9.31
N GLU A 67 1.80 2.39 -9.22
CA GLU A 67 1.61 3.66 -8.52
C GLU A 67 1.87 3.53 -7.02
N VAL A 68 1.38 2.44 -6.39
CA VAL A 68 1.61 2.17 -4.97
C VAL A 68 3.11 2.00 -4.69
N MET A 69 3.81 1.23 -5.52
CA MET A 69 5.26 1.04 -5.39
C MET A 69 6.03 2.32 -5.66
N TRP A 70 5.60 3.12 -6.64
CA TRP A 70 6.18 4.42 -6.89
C TRP A 70 6.03 5.34 -5.67
N ALA A 71 4.84 5.42 -5.07
CA ALA A 71 4.62 6.20 -3.86
C ALA A 71 5.50 5.70 -2.71
N LEU A 72 5.59 4.39 -2.53
CA LEU A 72 6.43 3.77 -1.51
C LEU A 72 7.89 4.20 -1.63
N VAL A 73 8.48 4.12 -2.81
CA VAL A 73 9.92 4.41 -2.98
C VAL A 73 10.24 5.91 -3.03
N THR A 74 9.26 6.76 -3.35
CA THR A 74 9.49 8.20 -3.50
C THR A 74 9.05 9.03 -2.29
N ARG A 75 8.11 8.53 -1.48
CA ARG A 75 7.48 9.29 -0.38
C ARG A 75 7.83 8.75 1.00
N SER A 76 8.32 7.51 1.12
CA SER A 76 8.68 6.95 2.42
C SER A 76 10.19 7.03 2.70
N ASP A 77 10.52 7.19 3.98
CA ASP A 77 11.87 7.01 4.51
C ASP A 77 11.88 5.71 5.34
N PRO A 78 12.66 4.69 4.95
CA PRO A 78 12.66 3.40 5.63
C PRO A 78 12.91 3.45 7.14
N ALA A 79 13.66 4.45 7.61
CA ALA A 79 13.98 4.59 9.03
C ALA A 79 12.80 5.13 9.85
N THR A 80 11.95 5.96 9.24
CA THR A 80 10.90 6.70 9.96
C THR A 80 9.48 6.39 9.51
N SER A 81 9.31 5.81 8.32
CA SER A 81 8.00 5.53 7.72
C SER A 81 7.52 4.09 7.92
N ILE A 82 8.33 3.21 8.51
CA ILE A 82 7.98 1.79 8.67
C ILE A 82 7.82 1.43 10.13
N ASP A 83 6.64 0.97 10.49
CA ASP A 83 6.36 0.37 11.80
C ASP A 83 6.28 -1.14 11.68
N ILE A 84 6.99 -1.85 12.55
CA ILE A 84 6.95 -3.31 12.62
C ILE A 84 6.18 -3.75 13.87
N VAL A 85 5.05 -4.41 13.66
CA VAL A 85 4.26 -5.05 14.71
C VAL A 85 4.68 -6.51 14.80
N LYS A 86 5.21 -6.93 15.96
CA LYS A 86 5.66 -8.31 16.19
C LYS A 86 4.58 -9.12 16.88
N ASN A 87 4.61 -10.43 16.65
CA ASN A 87 3.74 -11.41 17.31
C ASN A 87 2.24 -11.07 17.19
N ALA A 88 1.84 -10.57 16.01
CA ALA A 88 0.43 -10.30 15.71
C ALA A 88 -0.29 -11.60 15.32
N TRP A 89 -1.50 -11.76 15.82
CA TRP A 89 -2.37 -12.88 15.40
C TRP A 89 -2.63 -12.79 13.89
N SER A 90 -2.62 -13.94 13.23
CA SER A 90 -2.71 -14.02 11.78
C SER A 90 -3.48 -15.27 11.33
N THR A 91 -3.17 -15.77 10.17
CA THR A 91 -3.86 -16.86 9.46
C THR A 91 -2.95 -18.08 9.32
N PRO A 92 -3.49 -19.31 9.40
CA PRO A 92 -2.74 -20.53 9.07
C PRO A 92 -2.24 -20.58 7.62
N LEU A 93 -2.74 -19.68 6.76
CA LEU A 93 -2.40 -19.63 5.34
C LEU A 93 -1.08 -18.89 5.05
N ASP A 94 -0.42 -18.29 6.08
CA ASP A 94 0.88 -17.68 5.88
C ASP A 94 1.93 -18.76 5.56
N PRO A 95 2.53 -18.77 4.36
CA PRO A 95 3.53 -19.78 3.97
C PRO A 95 4.81 -19.69 4.80
N ARG A 96 5.05 -18.57 5.49
CA ARG A 96 6.24 -18.33 6.33
C ARG A 96 6.18 -19.07 7.67
N LEU A 97 5.02 -19.60 8.05
CA LEU A 97 4.89 -20.39 9.29
C LEU A 97 5.74 -21.65 9.21
N THR A 98 6.53 -21.89 10.25
CA THR A 98 7.31 -23.11 10.37
C THR A 98 6.40 -24.33 10.61
N PRO A 99 6.88 -25.57 10.30
CA PRO A 99 6.12 -26.78 10.61
C PRO A 99 5.72 -26.88 12.11
N ASP A 100 6.64 -26.53 12.99
CA ASP A 100 6.43 -26.53 14.45
C ASP A 100 5.37 -25.50 14.90
N GLN A 101 5.35 -24.29 14.29
CA GLN A 101 4.27 -23.32 14.54
C GLN A 101 2.90 -23.87 14.10
N ARG A 102 2.84 -24.51 12.95
CA ARG A 102 1.60 -25.12 12.43
C ARG A 102 1.09 -26.22 13.35
N GLU A 103 1.98 -27.09 13.82
CA GLU A 103 1.65 -28.20 14.74
C GLU A 103 1.10 -27.68 16.07
N ARG A 104 1.68 -26.61 16.61
CA ARG A 104 1.23 -26.00 17.87
C ARG A 104 0.02 -25.05 17.72
N GLY A 105 -0.43 -24.78 16.49
CA GLY A 105 -1.49 -23.82 16.23
C GLY A 105 -1.07 -22.35 16.48
N ASP A 106 0.24 -22.08 16.45
CA ASP A 106 0.79 -20.73 16.60
C ASP A 106 0.84 -20.05 15.21
N PHE A 107 -0.20 -19.29 14.88
CA PHE A 107 -0.31 -18.60 13.60
C PHE A 107 0.14 -17.13 13.67
N THR A 108 0.95 -16.76 14.64
CA THR A 108 1.46 -15.40 14.78
C THR A 108 2.48 -15.06 13.68
N ASN A 109 2.46 -13.84 13.23
CA ASN A 109 3.47 -13.28 12.34
C ASN A 109 3.88 -11.86 12.75
N SER A 110 4.86 -11.28 12.06
CA SER A 110 5.14 -9.85 12.12
C SER A 110 4.51 -9.14 10.94
N ARG A 111 4.19 -7.86 11.12
CA ARG A 111 3.57 -7.02 10.11
C ARG A 111 4.37 -5.76 9.89
N ALA A 112 4.42 -5.29 8.66
CA ALA A 112 4.97 -4.00 8.29
C ALA A 112 3.83 -3.05 7.93
N ILE A 113 3.82 -1.88 8.54
CA ILE A 113 2.93 -0.77 8.22
C ILE A 113 3.83 0.33 7.66
N ILE A 114 3.56 0.76 6.44
CA ILE A 114 4.40 1.67 5.69
C ILE A 114 3.61 2.93 5.37
N ASP A 115 4.06 4.06 5.89
CA ASP A 115 3.56 5.38 5.53
C ASP A 115 4.25 5.84 4.25
N ALA A 116 3.54 5.75 3.14
CA ALA A 116 3.96 6.20 1.82
C ALA A 116 3.15 7.43 1.36
N CYS A 117 2.64 8.20 2.31
CA CYS A 117 2.06 9.50 2.04
C CYS A 117 3.14 10.58 1.96
N ARG A 118 2.81 11.68 1.34
CA ARG A 118 3.64 12.90 1.43
C ARG A 118 3.73 13.33 2.89
N PRO A 119 4.93 13.72 3.38
CA PRO A 119 5.10 14.11 4.77
C PRO A 119 4.16 15.27 5.15
N PHE A 120 3.30 15.05 6.15
CA PHE A 120 2.20 15.96 6.49
C PHE A 120 2.63 17.41 6.72
N HIS A 121 3.78 17.60 7.39
CA HIS A 121 4.25 18.93 7.81
C HIS A 121 4.77 19.81 6.67
N TRP A 122 5.13 19.21 5.52
CA TRP A 122 5.63 19.95 4.36
C TRP A 122 5.07 19.42 3.03
N ARG A 123 3.92 18.75 3.07
CA ARG A 123 3.25 18.19 1.89
C ARG A 123 2.99 19.22 0.79
N ASP A 124 2.73 20.49 1.17
CA ASP A 124 2.45 21.57 0.22
C ASP A 124 3.72 22.05 -0.51
N GLN A 125 4.90 21.69 0.01
CA GLN A 125 6.21 21.94 -0.59
C GLN A 125 6.82 20.68 -1.22
N PHE A 126 6.12 19.54 -1.08
CA PHE A 126 6.60 18.29 -1.66
C PHE A 126 6.70 18.41 -3.18
N PRO A 127 7.77 17.88 -3.80
CA PRO A 127 7.95 18.00 -5.25
C PRO A 127 6.73 17.55 -6.04
N ILE A 128 6.35 18.36 -7.01
CA ILE A 128 5.26 18.01 -7.93
C ILE A 128 5.74 16.90 -8.86
N VAL A 129 4.89 15.89 -9.02
CA VAL A 129 5.16 14.79 -9.93
C VAL A 129 5.16 15.32 -11.36
N ASN A 130 6.25 15.10 -12.07
CA ASN A 130 6.36 15.47 -13.48
C ASN A 130 5.66 14.39 -14.34
N MET A 131 4.34 14.44 -14.37
CA MET A 131 3.54 13.58 -15.24
C MET A 131 2.96 14.40 -16.40
N PRO A 132 2.90 13.85 -17.61
CA PRO A 132 2.19 14.49 -18.71
C PRO A 132 0.72 14.64 -18.36
N SER A 133 0.06 15.69 -18.85
CA SER A 133 -1.40 15.79 -18.75
C SER A 133 -2.06 14.59 -19.46
N LYS A 134 -3.30 14.29 -19.09
CA LYS A 134 -4.05 13.21 -19.75
C LYS A 134 -4.13 13.43 -21.27
N GLU A 135 -4.40 14.66 -21.69
CA GLU A 135 -4.46 15.03 -23.10
C GLU A 135 -3.13 14.77 -23.81
N MET A 136 -2.00 15.19 -23.22
CA MET A 136 -0.67 14.94 -23.77
C MET A 136 -0.34 13.44 -23.82
N SER A 137 -0.76 12.69 -22.82
CA SER A 137 -0.59 11.24 -22.78
C SER A 137 -1.40 10.56 -23.88
N ASP A 138 -2.68 10.97 -24.07
CA ASP A 138 -3.58 10.42 -25.08
C ASP A 138 -3.08 10.76 -26.49
N GLU A 139 -2.69 12.01 -26.75
CA GLU A 139 -2.07 12.42 -28.01
C GLU A 139 -0.78 11.63 -28.32
N THR A 140 0.03 11.39 -27.29
CA THR A 140 1.27 10.61 -27.46
C THR A 140 0.99 9.16 -27.78
N ARG A 141 0.01 8.55 -27.11
CA ARG A 141 -0.43 7.17 -27.39
C ARG A 141 -0.98 7.04 -28.81
N GLU A 142 -1.81 7.98 -29.25
CA GLU A 142 -2.36 7.99 -30.61
C GLU A 142 -1.24 8.12 -31.63
N LYS A 143 -0.33 9.06 -31.44
CA LYS A 143 0.81 9.31 -32.34
C LYS A 143 1.76 8.13 -32.48
N PHE A 144 1.93 7.34 -31.43
CA PHE A 144 2.88 6.23 -31.36
C PHE A 144 2.17 4.88 -31.18
N SER A 145 0.88 4.78 -31.54
CA SER A 145 0.10 3.52 -31.44
C SER A 145 0.75 2.36 -32.15
N TRP A 146 1.44 2.61 -33.26
CA TRP A 146 2.18 1.62 -34.04
C TRP A 146 3.32 0.94 -33.27
N ILE A 147 3.84 1.54 -32.19
CA ILE A 147 4.85 0.93 -31.30
C ILE A 147 4.18 0.03 -30.27
N LEU A 148 2.94 0.37 -29.86
CA LEU A 148 2.19 -0.35 -28.82
C LEU A 148 1.44 -1.55 -29.37
N ASP A 149 1.22 -1.59 -30.71
CA ASP A 149 0.52 -2.67 -31.42
C ASP A 149 1.45 -3.84 -31.83
N GLU A 150 2.67 -3.94 -31.30
CA GLU A 150 3.49 -5.12 -31.52
C GLU A 150 2.84 -6.33 -30.82
N PRO A 151 2.56 -7.43 -31.56
CA PRO A 151 1.95 -8.60 -30.98
C PRO A 151 2.91 -9.21 -29.94
N GLU A 152 2.37 -9.51 -28.77
CA GLU A 152 3.05 -10.33 -27.75
C GLU A 152 3.56 -11.63 -28.42
N LYS A 153 4.86 -11.87 -28.35
CA LYS A 153 5.51 -13.08 -28.85
C LYS A 153 5.48 -14.17 -27.81
#